data_15c454c4aad9ee95cfa16c8236740d18
#
_entry.id   15c454c4aad9ee95cfa16c8236740d18
#
_cell.length_a   1.000
_cell.length_b   1.000
_cell.length_c   1.000
_cell.angle_alpha   90.00
_cell.angle_beta   90.00
_cell.angle_gamma   90.00
#
_symmetry.space_group_name_H-M   'P 1'
#
loop_
_entity.id
_entity.type
_entity.pdbx_description
1 polymer ?
#
loop_
_entity_poly.entity_id
_entity_poly.type
_entity_poly.pdbx_seq_one_letter_code
_entity_poly.pdbx_strand_id
1 'polypeptide(L)'
;MRFDWDVKKAEANLRQHGVSFDEAATVLLDPLAVSGSDPDHSIEEDRYITFGLSRLGRLLAVYHTYQPGAIRIISARRVTRGERELYEEG
;
A
#
# COMPACT_ATOMS: atom_id res chain seq x y z
N MET A 1 -13.00 0.18 -9.45
CA MET A 1 -12.14 -0.74 -8.67
C MET A 1 -12.55 -0.71 -7.22
N ARG A 2 -12.80 -1.87 -6.64
CA ARG A 2 -13.21 -1.97 -5.24
C ARG A 2 -12.00 -2.27 -4.36
N PHE A 3 -11.93 -1.60 -3.21
CA PHE A 3 -10.92 -1.87 -2.17
C PHE A 3 -11.60 -2.59 -1.00
N ASP A 4 -10.85 -3.46 -0.36
CA ASP A 4 -11.35 -4.36 0.68
C ASP A 4 -10.26 -4.52 1.73
N TRP A 5 -10.63 -4.78 2.97
CA TRP A 5 -9.67 -4.99 4.06
C TRP A 5 -10.36 -5.53 5.31
N ASP A 6 -9.53 -6.05 6.22
CA ASP A 6 -9.97 -6.49 7.54
C ASP A 6 -10.00 -5.26 8.46
N VAL A 7 -11.14 -5.01 9.11
CA VAL A 7 -11.35 -3.84 9.95
C VAL A 7 -10.37 -3.81 11.13
N LYS A 8 -10.09 -4.96 11.75
CA LYS A 8 -9.17 -5.02 12.89
C LYS A 8 -7.74 -4.69 12.46
N LYS A 9 -7.33 -5.16 11.29
CA LYS A 9 -6.02 -4.81 10.75
C LYS A 9 -5.92 -3.33 10.41
N ALA A 10 -7.01 -2.75 9.90
CA ALA A 10 -7.05 -1.32 9.59
C ALA A 10 -6.88 -0.49 10.87
N GLU A 11 -7.57 -0.87 11.95
CA GLU A 11 -7.45 -0.18 13.23
C GLU A 11 -6.04 -0.29 13.82
N ALA A 12 -5.47 -1.50 13.78
CA ALA A 12 -4.12 -1.73 14.25
C ALA A 12 -3.09 -0.93 13.45
N ASN A 13 -3.27 -0.88 12.13
CA ASN A 13 -2.38 -0.14 11.25
C ASN A 13 -2.41 1.36 11.55
N LEU A 14 -3.59 1.91 11.79
CA LEU A 14 -3.73 3.31 12.13
C LEU A 14 -3.01 3.64 13.45
N ARG A 15 -3.15 2.78 14.47
CA ARG A 15 -2.45 2.96 15.75
C ARG A 15 -0.94 2.85 15.60
N GLN A 16 -0.47 1.89 14.82
CA GLN A 16 0.95 1.57 14.70
C GLN A 16 1.70 2.52 13.77
N HIS A 17 1.09 2.86 12.65
CA HIS A 17 1.75 3.62 11.58
C HIS A 17 1.15 5.00 11.30
N GLY A 18 0.01 5.31 11.90
CA GLY A 18 -0.67 6.59 11.66
C GLY A 18 -1.25 6.71 10.25
N VAL A 19 -1.49 5.60 9.59
CA VAL A 19 -2.01 5.56 8.22
C VAL A 19 -3.31 4.76 8.20
N SER A 20 -4.39 5.38 7.74
CA SER A 20 -5.66 4.68 7.54
C SER A 20 -5.64 3.90 6.23
N PHE A 21 -6.43 2.84 6.15
CA PHE A 21 -6.56 2.10 4.89
C PHE A 21 -7.36 2.89 3.84
N ASP A 22 -8.22 3.82 4.28
CA ASP A 22 -8.87 4.74 3.34
C ASP A 22 -7.83 5.62 2.63
N GLU A 23 -6.87 6.15 3.37
CA GLU A 23 -5.77 6.91 2.78
C GLU A 23 -4.90 6.00 1.91
N ALA A 24 -4.58 4.80 2.38
CA ALA A 24 -3.76 3.85 1.64
C ALA A 24 -4.37 3.52 0.28
N ALA A 25 -5.69 3.38 0.21
CA ALA A 25 -6.37 3.09 -1.05
C ALA A 25 -6.10 4.18 -2.11
N THR A 26 -5.95 5.44 -1.70
CA THR A 26 -5.69 6.52 -2.65
C THR A 26 -4.32 6.44 -3.29
N VAL A 27 -3.36 5.80 -2.62
CA VAL A 27 -2.03 5.54 -3.18
C VAL A 27 -2.13 4.68 -4.43
N LEU A 28 -3.03 3.70 -4.43
CA LEU A 28 -3.22 2.78 -5.55
C LEU A 28 -3.87 3.45 -6.76
N LEU A 29 -4.32 4.69 -6.60
CA LEU A 29 -4.87 5.51 -7.67
C LEU A 29 -3.86 6.55 -8.18
N ASP A 30 -2.68 6.65 -7.57
CA ASP A 30 -1.64 7.56 -8.03
C ASP A 30 -1.08 7.06 -9.37
N PRO A 31 -1.20 7.86 -10.46
CA PRO A 31 -0.71 7.43 -11.77
C PRO A 31 0.82 7.24 -11.83
N LEU A 32 1.55 7.78 -10.86
CA LEU A 32 3.01 7.63 -10.79
C LEU A 32 3.44 6.55 -9.80
N ALA A 33 2.49 5.80 -9.23
CA ALA A 33 2.81 4.75 -8.26
C ALA A 33 3.70 3.68 -8.88
N VAL A 34 4.61 3.15 -8.07
CA VAL A 34 5.54 2.08 -8.46
C VAL A 34 5.18 0.83 -7.67
N SER A 35 4.91 -0.26 -8.36
CA SER A 35 4.49 -1.51 -7.74
C SER A 35 5.46 -2.63 -8.05
N GLY A 36 5.60 -3.56 -7.11
CA GLY A 36 6.41 -4.76 -7.30
C GLY A 36 5.92 -5.87 -6.38
N SER A 37 6.46 -7.07 -6.57
CA SER A 37 6.15 -8.19 -5.70
C SER A 37 6.82 -8.00 -4.35
N ASP A 38 6.16 -8.40 -3.28
CA ASP A 38 6.74 -8.43 -1.94
C ASP A 38 7.60 -9.69 -1.83
N PRO A 39 8.94 -9.58 -1.81
CA PRO A 39 9.81 -10.76 -1.84
C PRO A 39 9.72 -11.62 -0.59
N ASP A 40 9.27 -11.05 0.53
CA ASP A 40 9.23 -11.77 1.80
C ASP A 40 8.00 -12.66 1.93
N HIS A 41 6.94 -12.40 1.16
CA HIS A 41 5.65 -13.07 1.32
C HIS A 41 5.08 -13.68 0.03
N SER A 42 5.82 -13.61 -1.07
CA SER A 42 5.32 -14.05 -2.37
C SER A 42 5.23 -15.58 -2.51
N ILE A 43 5.80 -16.33 -1.57
CA ILE A 43 5.77 -17.80 -1.60
C ILE A 43 4.40 -18.35 -1.22
N GLU A 44 3.74 -17.74 -0.24
CA GLU A 44 2.45 -18.23 0.28
C GLU A 44 1.24 -17.61 -0.38
N GLU A 45 1.39 -16.36 -0.80
CA GLU A 45 0.33 -15.65 -1.52
C GLU A 45 0.97 -14.53 -2.35
N ASP A 46 0.28 -14.14 -3.42
CA ASP A 46 0.78 -13.08 -4.29
C ASP A 46 0.58 -11.72 -3.64
N ARG A 47 1.54 -11.33 -2.81
CA ARG A 47 1.58 -10.01 -2.19
C ARG A 47 2.39 -9.04 -3.00
N TYR A 48 1.91 -7.83 -3.04
CA TYR A 48 2.54 -6.72 -3.76
C TYR A 48 2.76 -5.56 -2.81
N ILE A 49 3.74 -4.74 -3.15
CA ILE A 49 3.99 -3.48 -2.47
C ILE A 49 3.91 -2.37 -3.51
N THR A 50 3.21 -1.29 -3.18
CA THR A 50 3.09 -0.12 -4.03
C THR A 50 3.54 1.10 -3.28
N PHE A 51 4.46 1.86 -3.89
CA PHE A 51 4.91 3.16 -3.38
C PHE A 51 4.19 4.23 -4.17
N GLY A 52 3.54 5.15 -3.49
CA GLY A 52 2.83 6.22 -4.17
C GLY A 52 2.39 7.32 -3.23
N LEU A 53 1.90 8.41 -3.81
CA LEU A 53 1.47 9.58 -3.09
C LEU A 53 -0.01 9.45 -2.74
N SER A 54 -0.35 9.60 -1.46
CA SER A 54 -1.74 9.58 -1.03
C SER A 54 -2.42 10.93 -1.30
N ARG A 55 -3.75 10.95 -1.20
CA ARG A 55 -4.52 12.20 -1.34
C ARG A 55 -4.16 13.25 -0.29
N LEU A 56 -3.55 12.82 0.82
CA LEU A 56 -3.11 13.74 1.88
C LEU A 56 -1.70 14.25 1.66
N GLY A 57 -1.08 13.91 0.52
CA GLY A 57 0.25 14.38 0.18
C GLY A 57 1.36 13.62 0.88
N ARG A 58 1.08 12.41 1.36
CA ARG A 58 2.10 11.58 2.02
C ARG A 58 2.52 10.44 1.10
N LEU A 59 3.83 10.21 1.04
CA LEU A 59 4.37 9.10 0.27
C LEU A 59 4.34 7.84 1.13
N LEU A 60 3.59 6.84 0.69
CA LEU A 60 3.31 5.64 1.47
C LEU A 60 3.71 4.38 0.72
N ALA A 61 3.99 3.33 1.50
CA ALA A 61 4.17 1.96 1.02
C ALA A 61 2.92 1.18 1.42
N VAL A 62 2.21 0.63 0.45
CA VAL A 62 0.96 -0.10 0.66
C VAL A 62 1.15 -1.55 0.25
N TYR A 63 0.93 -2.47 1.20
CA TYR A 63 0.97 -3.90 0.94
C TYR A 63 -0.43 -4.38 0.62
N HIS A 64 -0.57 -5.12 -0.48
CA HIS A 64 -1.89 -5.53 -0.95
C HIS A 64 -1.84 -6.82 -1.77
N THR A 65 -3.01 -7.42 -1.99
CA THR A 65 -3.19 -8.53 -2.91
C THR A 65 -4.26 -8.17 -3.92
N TYR A 66 -4.25 -8.85 -5.08
CA TYR A 66 -5.30 -8.70 -6.07
C TYR A 66 -6.29 -9.85 -5.94
N GLN A 67 -7.56 -9.52 -6.01
CA GLN A 67 -8.67 -10.47 -5.99
C GLN A 67 -9.59 -10.16 -7.17
N PRO A 68 -10.44 -11.10 -7.62
CA PRO A 68 -11.38 -10.79 -8.69
C PRO A 68 -12.24 -9.58 -8.33
N GLY A 69 -12.09 -8.51 -9.11
CA GLY A 69 -12.86 -7.27 -8.93
C GLY A 69 -12.50 -6.41 -7.74
N ALA A 70 -11.40 -6.73 -7.02
CA ALA A 70 -11.02 -5.97 -5.83
C ALA A 70 -9.52 -6.01 -5.58
N ILE A 71 -9.05 -5.02 -4.83
CA ILE A 71 -7.69 -5.01 -4.26
C ILE A 71 -7.85 -5.06 -2.75
N ARG A 72 -7.21 -6.05 -2.13
CA ARG A 72 -7.27 -6.19 -0.67
C ARG A 72 -6.03 -5.56 -0.05
N ILE A 73 -6.25 -4.54 0.78
CA ILE A 73 -5.17 -3.85 1.50
C ILE A 73 -4.82 -4.63 2.76
N ILE A 74 -3.53 -4.85 2.98
CA ILE A 74 -3.01 -5.64 4.09
C ILE A 74 -2.35 -4.76 5.13
N SER A 75 -1.52 -3.80 4.71
CA SER A 75 -0.90 -2.84 5.61
C SER A 75 -0.40 -1.63 4.83
N ALA A 76 -0.10 -0.55 5.56
CA ALA A 76 0.41 0.67 4.94
C ALA A 76 1.27 1.41 5.94
N ARG A 77 2.34 2.03 5.46
CA ARG A 77 3.28 2.79 6.28
C ARG A 77 3.93 3.88 5.45
N ARG A 78 4.62 4.78 6.10
CA ARG A 78 5.43 5.76 5.38
C ARG A 78 6.63 5.06 4.75
N VAL A 79 7.07 5.60 3.63
CA VAL A 79 8.23 5.04 2.91
C VAL A 79 9.53 5.36 3.65
N THR A 80 10.53 4.51 3.43
CA THR A 80 11.91 4.79 3.82
C THR A 80 12.54 5.73 2.79
N ARG A 81 13.73 6.21 3.09
CA ARG A 81 14.48 7.07 2.17
C ARG A 81 14.76 6.37 0.83
N GLY A 82 15.19 5.11 0.89
CA GLY A 82 15.46 4.35 -0.32
C GLY A 82 14.23 4.12 -1.17
N GLU A 83 13.10 3.87 -0.51
CA GLU A 83 11.82 3.69 -1.21
C GLU A 83 11.36 4.99 -1.87
N ARG A 84 11.59 6.13 -1.21
CA ARG A 84 11.28 7.43 -1.80
C ARG A 84 12.07 7.65 -3.08
N GLU A 85 13.35 7.26 -3.08
CA GLU A 85 14.19 7.38 -4.27
C GLU A 85 13.64 6.54 -5.43
N LEU A 86 13.15 5.33 -5.14
CA LEU A 86 12.53 4.48 -6.17
C LEU A 86 11.32 5.16 -6.81
N TYR A 87 10.48 5.79 -6.00
CA TYR A 87 9.31 6.48 -6.50
C TYR A 87 9.71 7.71 -7.33
N GLU A 88 10.68 8.50 -6.86
CA GLU A 88 11.09 9.74 -7.52
C GLU A 88 11.82 9.50 -8.84
N GLU A 89 12.54 8.39 -8.94
CA GLU A 89 13.25 8.02 -10.17
C GLU A 89 12.32 7.36 -11.19
N GLY A 90 11.24 6.82 -10.70
CA GLY A 90 10.14 6.28 -11.45
C GLY A 90 10.25 5.29 -12.43
#